data_68dfa184802f7dc69c0fb65c4f7c8cc7
#
_entry.id   68dfa184802f7dc69c0fb65c4f7c8cc7
#
_cell.length_a   1.000
_cell.length_b   1.000
_cell.length_c   1.000
_cell.angle_alpha   90.00
_cell.angle_beta   90.00
_cell.angle_gamma   90.00
#
_symmetry.space_group_name_H-M   'P 1'
#
loop_
_entity.id
_entity.type
_entity.pdbx_description
1 polymer ?
#
loop_
_entity_poly.entity_id
_entity_poly.type
_entity_poly.pdbx_seq_one_letter_code
_entity_poly.pdbx_strand_id
1 'polypeptide(L)'
;MIDFFSNIPQIESVFRLFLAAALGALVGIEREIVGKSAGIRTFSFVSLGACLFTIVSLFGVNHLAPLGDVATDPQFRYNYDPTRIVSQIVVGIGFLGAGLIVFRGYRVEGLTTSAGLWVVAAIGTAVGFGMYTIGVVTTAIVVLNFFFLKRIEPDRWARNGGNAADYLDHVDKDRV
;
A
#
# COMPACT_ATOMS: atom_id res chain seq x y z
N MET A 1 10.42 -9.68 -27.52
CA MET A 1 10.01 -9.36 -26.11
C MET A 1 9.99 -7.85 -25.85
N ILE A 2 10.86 -7.10 -26.52
CA ILE A 2 10.97 -5.62 -26.37
C ILE A 2 9.78 -4.91 -27.02
N ASP A 3 9.26 -5.40 -28.16
CA ASP A 3 8.12 -4.79 -28.86
C ASP A 3 6.79 -4.90 -28.11
N PHE A 4 6.68 -5.84 -27.15
CA PHE A 4 5.48 -5.96 -26.31
C PHE A 4 5.34 -4.78 -25.33
N PHE A 5 6.46 -4.24 -24.84
CA PHE A 5 6.46 -3.14 -23.88
C PHE A 5 6.35 -1.74 -24.54
N SER A 6 6.71 -1.61 -25.82
CA SER A 6 6.65 -0.32 -26.53
C SER A 6 5.25 0.07 -27.02
N ASN A 7 4.29 -0.87 -27.03
CA ASN A 7 2.97 -0.72 -27.62
C ASN A 7 1.80 -0.84 -26.63
N ILE A 8 2.01 -0.63 -25.31
CA ILE A 8 0.84 -0.52 -24.42
C ILE A 8 0.14 0.80 -24.78
N PRO A 9 -1.10 0.76 -25.27
CA PRO A 9 -1.84 1.98 -25.57
C PRO A 9 -1.93 2.84 -24.31
N GLN A 10 -1.76 4.15 -24.45
CA GLN A 10 -1.95 5.10 -23.34
C GLN A 10 -3.28 4.85 -22.60
N ILE A 11 -4.30 4.39 -23.33
CA ILE A 11 -5.61 3.99 -22.78
C ILE A 11 -5.49 2.87 -21.74
N GLU A 12 -4.64 1.87 -21.97
CA GLU A 12 -4.43 0.79 -20.99
C GLU A 12 -3.74 1.29 -19.72
N SER A 13 -2.77 2.17 -19.85
CA SER A 13 -2.11 2.79 -18.69
C SER A 13 -3.11 3.60 -17.85
N VAL A 14 -3.98 4.37 -18.50
CA VAL A 14 -5.06 5.10 -17.83
C VAL A 14 -6.04 4.14 -17.13
N PHE A 15 -6.43 3.05 -17.79
CA PHE A 15 -7.27 2.01 -17.17
C PHE A 15 -6.61 1.41 -15.91
N ARG A 16 -5.30 1.10 -15.96
CA ARG A 16 -4.56 0.59 -14.80
C ARG A 16 -4.61 1.55 -13.62
N LEU A 17 -4.43 2.85 -13.87
CA LEU A 17 -4.49 3.87 -12.82
C LEU A 17 -5.88 3.94 -12.17
N PHE A 18 -6.95 3.95 -12.96
CA PHE A 18 -8.30 3.95 -12.43
C PHE A 18 -8.61 2.67 -11.65
N LEU A 19 -8.21 1.52 -12.17
CA LEU A 19 -8.41 0.23 -11.51
C LEU A 19 -7.65 0.18 -10.17
N ALA A 20 -6.40 0.60 -10.14
CA ALA A 20 -5.60 0.65 -8.91
C ALA A 20 -6.24 1.56 -7.86
N ALA A 21 -6.69 2.77 -8.27
CA ALA A 21 -7.39 3.69 -7.38
C ALA A 21 -8.68 3.09 -6.82
N ALA A 22 -9.48 2.43 -7.67
CA ALA A 22 -10.73 1.78 -7.28
C ALA A 22 -10.49 0.62 -6.29
N LEU A 23 -9.52 -0.25 -6.57
CA LEU A 23 -9.18 -1.37 -5.67
C LEU A 23 -8.66 -0.87 -4.31
N GLY A 24 -7.82 0.17 -4.31
CA GLY A 24 -7.38 0.83 -3.09
C GLY A 24 -8.55 1.46 -2.32
N ALA A 25 -9.46 2.14 -3.02
CA ALA A 25 -10.65 2.73 -2.42
C ALA A 25 -11.54 1.67 -1.75
N LEU A 26 -11.75 0.51 -2.40
CA LEU A 26 -12.55 -0.60 -1.85
C LEU A 26 -11.99 -1.09 -0.51
N VAL A 27 -10.68 -1.24 -0.40
CA VAL A 27 -10.04 -1.59 0.87
C VAL A 27 -10.22 -0.47 1.91
N GLY A 28 -10.13 0.80 1.47
CA GLY A 28 -10.25 1.98 2.31
C GLY A 28 -11.66 2.22 2.87
N ILE A 29 -12.72 1.75 2.17
CA ILE A 29 -14.12 1.91 2.59
C ILE A 29 -14.34 1.33 3.99
N GLU A 30 -13.90 0.09 4.21
CA GLU A 30 -14.07 -0.56 5.51
C GLU A 30 -13.33 0.21 6.62
N ARG A 31 -12.12 0.69 6.32
CA ARG A 31 -11.33 1.48 7.28
C ARG A 31 -12.01 2.78 7.67
N GLU A 32 -12.63 3.46 6.73
CA GLU A 32 -13.37 4.69 6.97
C GLU A 32 -14.66 4.45 7.76
N ILE A 33 -15.44 3.41 7.43
CA ILE A 33 -16.64 3.02 8.18
C ILE A 33 -16.32 2.71 9.64
N VAL A 34 -15.16 2.13 9.90
CA VAL A 34 -14.72 1.78 11.26
C VAL A 34 -14.03 2.95 11.98
N GLY A 35 -13.93 4.13 11.34
CA GLY A 35 -13.35 5.33 11.94
C GLY A 35 -11.83 5.25 12.16
N LYS A 36 -11.11 4.53 11.28
CA LYS A 36 -9.64 4.45 11.34
C LYS A 36 -9.00 5.71 10.75
N SER A 37 -7.76 6.01 11.14
CA SER A 37 -7.01 7.21 10.76
C SER A 37 -6.73 7.33 9.26
N ALA A 38 -6.63 6.21 8.53
CA ALA A 38 -6.50 6.16 7.09
C ALA A 38 -7.73 5.46 6.49
N GLY A 39 -8.42 6.15 5.58
CA GLY A 39 -9.66 5.70 4.93
C GLY A 39 -9.53 5.66 3.40
N ILE A 40 -10.66 5.84 2.71
CA ILE A 40 -10.80 5.70 1.26
C ILE A 40 -9.73 6.51 0.51
N ARG A 41 -9.55 7.78 0.84
CA ARG A 41 -8.60 8.66 0.16
C ARG A 41 -7.17 8.17 0.26
N THR A 42 -6.74 7.82 1.46
CA THR A 42 -5.36 7.39 1.71
C THR A 42 -5.05 6.09 0.98
N PHE A 43 -5.92 5.10 1.09
CA PHE A 43 -5.75 3.79 0.46
C PHE A 43 -5.79 3.89 -1.07
N SER A 44 -6.72 4.71 -1.63
CA SER A 44 -6.80 4.97 -3.06
C SER A 44 -5.52 5.62 -3.60
N PHE A 45 -5.00 6.66 -2.94
CA PHE A 45 -3.80 7.36 -3.38
C PHE A 45 -2.54 6.52 -3.27
N VAL A 46 -2.42 5.69 -2.25
CA VAL A 46 -1.28 4.77 -2.12
C VAL A 46 -1.27 3.74 -3.25
N SER A 47 -2.43 3.13 -3.54
CA SER A 47 -2.55 2.19 -4.66
C SER A 47 -2.29 2.84 -6.01
N LEU A 48 -2.88 4.01 -6.25
CA LEU A 48 -2.68 4.81 -7.45
C LEU A 48 -1.20 5.19 -7.65
N GLY A 49 -0.55 5.70 -6.59
CA GLY A 49 0.86 6.09 -6.63
C GLY A 49 1.79 4.91 -6.93
N ALA A 50 1.56 3.76 -6.28
CA ALA A 50 2.32 2.55 -6.52
C ALA A 50 2.16 2.05 -7.97
N CYS A 51 0.93 2.09 -8.50
CA CYS A 51 0.64 1.76 -9.90
C CYS A 51 1.37 2.73 -10.85
N LEU A 52 1.30 4.03 -10.60
CA LEU A 52 1.95 5.05 -11.43
C LEU A 52 3.47 4.87 -11.45
N PHE A 53 4.11 4.70 -10.28
CA PHE A 53 5.55 4.46 -10.21
C PHE A 53 5.95 3.18 -10.96
N THR A 54 5.13 2.14 -10.90
CA THR A 54 5.36 0.90 -11.65
C THR A 54 5.26 1.14 -13.16
N ILE A 55 4.26 1.85 -13.64
CA ILE A 55 4.09 2.20 -15.05
C ILE A 55 5.28 3.06 -15.52
N VAL A 56 5.66 4.09 -14.78
CA VAL A 56 6.82 4.95 -15.11
C VAL A 56 8.10 4.12 -15.12
N SER A 57 8.26 3.17 -14.20
CA SER A 57 9.39 2.25 -14.19
C SER A 57 9.46 1.37 -15.44
N LEU A 58 8.34 0.91 -15.96
CA LEU A 58 8.28 0.05 -17.13
C LEU A 58 8.50 0.81 -18.45
N PHE A 59 7.95 2.02 -18.54
CA PHE A 59 7.87 2.76 -19.81
C PHE A 59 8.75 4.02 -19.87
N GLY A 60 9.26 4.50 -18.74
CA GLY A 60 10.03 5.75 -18.66
C GLY A 60 11.24 5.77 -19.58
N VAL A 61 11.92 4.66 -19.76
CA VAL A 61 13.09 4.56 -20.67
C VAL A 61 12.71 4.78 -22.12
N ASN A 62 11.55 4.29 -22.55
CA ASN A 62 11.10 4.46 -23.94
C ASN A 62 10.82 5.93 -24.28
N HIS A 63 10.45 6.74 -23.29
CA HIS A 63 10.27 8.18 -23.47
C HIS A 63 11.58 8.97 -23.40
N LEU A 64 12.63 8.42 -22.80
CA LEU A 64 13.97 9.02 -22.79
C LEU A 64 14.76 8.70 -24.06
N ALA A 65 14.36 7.69 -24.83
CA ALA A 65 15.01 7.27 -26.06
C ALA A 65 15.21 8.38 -27.10
N PRO A 66 14.29 9.37 -27.26
CA PRO A 66 14.50 10.48 -28.20
C PRO A 66 15.56 11.49 -27.77
N LEU A 67 16.08 11.43 -26.57
CA LEU A 67 17.00 12.43 -25.99
C LEU A 67 18.48 12.17 -26.34
N GLY A 68 18.78 11.20 -27.21
CA GLY A 68 20.14 10.98 -27.73
C GLY A 68 20.63 9.54 -27.59
N ASP A 69 21.92 9.33 -27.89
CA ASP A 69 22.60 8.03 -28.00
C ASP A 69 22.50 7.11 -26.76
N VAL A 70 22.09 7.65 -25.62
CA VAL A 70 21.97 6.91 -24.35
C VAL A 70 20.96 5.77 -24.44
N ALA A 71 19.88 5.92 -25.20
CA ALA A 71 18.86 4.88 -25.36
C ALA A 71 19.21 3.83 -26.41
N THR A 72 20.15 4.13 -27.31
CA THR A 72 20.66 3.21 -28.33
C THR A 72 21.87 2.42 -27.86
N ASP A 73 22.52 2.84 -26.74
CA ASP A 73 23.65 2.12 -26.19
C ASP A 73 23.19 0.77 -25.63
N PRO A 74 23.69 -0.36 -26.16
CA PRO A 74 23.37 -1.69 -25.64
C PRO A 74 23.72 -1.86 -24.15
N GLN A 75 24.75 -1.19 -23.65
CA GLN A 75 25.16 -1.26 -22.25
C GLN A 75 24.15 -0.56 -21.33
N PHE A 76 23.54 0.53 -21.77
CA PHE A 76 22.50 1.21 -21.00
C PHE A 76 21.23 0.34 -20.86
N ARG A 77 20.82 -0.32 -21.94
CA ARG A 77 19.68 -1.27 -21.90
C ARG A 77 19.93 -2.47 -21.00
N TYR A 78 21.17 -2.94 -20.87
CA TYR A 78 21.52 -4.05 -19.98
C TYR A 78 21.47 -3.67 -18.49
N ASN A 79 21.70 -2.41 -18.16
CA ASN A 79 21.73 -1.94 -16.77
C ASN A 79 20.39 -1.35 -16.27
N TYR A 80 19.38 -1.23 -17.14
CA TYR A 80 18.08 -0.73 -16.72
C TYR A 80 17.23 -1.84 -16.11
N ASP A 81 17.06 -1.74 -14.81
CA ASP A 81 16.22 -2.65 -14.03
C ASP A 81 14.97 -1.91 -13.54
N PRO A 82 13.79 -2.16 -14.14
CA PRO A 82 12.55 -1.51 -13.73
C PRO A 82 12.14 -1.88 -12.30
N THR A 83 12.64 -2.97 -11.74
CA THR A 83 12.29 -3.40 -10.37
C THR A 83 12.93 -2.50 -9.31
N ARG A 84 13.95 -1.73 -9.66
CA ARG A 84 14.62 -0.80 -8.72
C ARG A 84 13.69 0.30 -8.22
N ILE A 85 12.85 0.88 -9.08
CA ILE A 85 11.86 1.88 -8.67
C ILE A 85 10.78 1.20 -7.83
N VAL A 86 10.33 0.01 -8.24
CA VAL A 86 9.32 -0.76 -7.50
C VAL A 86 9.81 -1.15 -6.10
N SER A 87 11.08 -1.52 -5.95
CA SER A 87 11.66 -1.81 -4.63
C SER A 87 11.61 -0.61 -3.68
N GLN A 88 11.73 0.63 -4.20
CA GLN A 88 11.61 1.83 -3.40
C GLN A 88 10.17 2.12 -2.93
N ILE A 89 9.14 1.60 -3.62
CA ILE A 89 7.75 1.68 -3.14
C ILE A 89 7.64 0.99 -1.79
N VAL A 90 8.26 -0.19 -1.63
CA VAL A 90 8.24 -0.97 -0.38
C VAL A 90 8.89 -0.17 0.76
N VAL A 91 10.00 0.49 0.48
CA VAL A 91 10.70 1.35 1.46
C VAL A 91 9.85 2.57 1.83
N GLY A 92 9.30 3.26 0.81
CA GLY A 92 8.50 4.47 1.00
C GLY A 92 7.22 4.22 1.79
N ILE A 93 6.51 3.13 1.52
CA ILE A 93 5.30 2.79 2.26
C ILE A 93 5.60 2.40 3.71
N GLY A 94 6.80 1.88 3.98
CA GLY A 94 7.28 1.62 5.34
C GLY A 94 7.31 2.88 6.19
N PHE A 95 7.74 4.02 5.63
CA PHE A 95 7.74 5.32 6.30
C PHE A 95 6.32 5.80 6.63
N LEU A 96 5.39 5.74 5.67
CA LEU A 96 3.98 6.09 5.90
C LEU A 96 3.33 5.17 6.93
N GLY A 97 3.62 3.87 6.83
CA GLY A 97 3.13 2.88 7.77
C GLY A 97 3.62 3.13 9.20
N ALA A 98 4.90 3.44 9.37
CA ALA A 98 5.47 3.78 10.66
C ALA A 98 4.82 5.05 11.26
N GLY A 99 4.52 6.06 10.41
CA GLY A 99 3.85 7.28 10.83
C GLY A 99 2.42 7.09 11.34
N LEU A 100 1.76 5.96 11.01
CA LEU A 100 0.42 5.63 11.50
C LEU A 100 0.42 4.86 12.82
N ILE A 101 1.56 4.30 13.23
CA ILE A 101 1.69 3.55 14.46
C ILE A 101 1.96 4.52 15.60
N VAL A 102 0.99 4.67 16.49
CA VAL A 102 1.04 5.63 17.59
C VAL A 102 0.91 4.87 18.92
N PHE A 103 1.80 5.22 19.84
CA PHE A 103 1.73 4.75 21.23
C PHE A 103 0.88 5.72 22.04
N ARG A 104 -0.20 5.21 22.64
CA ARG A 104 -1.06 5.96 23.56
C ARG A 104 -1.03 5.29 24.93
N GLY A 105 -0.08 5.71 25.76
CA GLY A 105 0.20 5.06 27.02
C GLY A 105 0.72 3.64 26.79
N TYR A 106 0.02 2.63 27.30
CA TYR A 106 0.34 1.20 27.12
C TYR A 106 -0.23 0.58 25.84
N ARG A 107 -0.91 1.36 24.97
CA ARG A 107 -1.60 0.87 23.78
C ARG A 107 -0.87 1.29 22.51
N VAL A 108 -0.84 0.37 21.56
CA VAL A 108 -0.33 0.64 20.21
C VAL A 108 -1.51 0.67 19.26
N GLU A 109 -1.75 1.82 18.63
CA GLU A 109 -2.78 1.99 17.60
C GLU A 109 -2.16 2.05 16.20
N GLY A 110 -2.95 1.72 15.17
CA GLY A 110 -2.54 1.88 13.78
C GLY A 110 -1.87 0.67 13.12
N LEU A 111 -1.52 -0.40 13.87
CA LEU A 111 -0.82 -1.58 13.32
C LEU A 111 -1.53 -2.20 12.12
N THR A 112 -2.82 -2.51 12.25
CA THR A 112 -3.61 -3.12 11.17
C THR A 112 -3.80 -2.18 9.97
N THR A 113 -3.97 -0.88 10.22
CA THR A 113 -4.10 0.12 9.17
C THR A 113 -2.78 0.28 8.41
N SER A 114 -1.66 0.29 9.11
CA SER A 114 -0.31 0.33 8.54
C SER A 114 -0.04 -0.91 7.66
N ALA A 115 -0.34 -2.11 8.16
CA ALA A 115 -0.25 -3.35 7.38
C ALA A 115 -1.14 -3.31 6.12
N GLY A 116 -2.36 -2.76 6.24
CA GLY A 116 -3.28 -2.58 5.12
C GLY A 116 -2.72 -1.67 4.03
N LEU A 117 -2.07 -0.56 4.39
CA LEU A 117 -1.41 0.33 3.43
C LEU A 117 -0.29 -0.37 2.67
N TRP A 118 0.47 -1.22 3.35
CA TRP A 118 1.55 -2.00 2.72
C TRP A 118 1.00 -2.94 1.65
N VAL A 119 -0.11 -3.66 1.95
CA VAL A 119 -0.77 -4.55 0.98
C VAL A 119 -1.39 -3.77 -0.18
N VAL A 120 -2.00 -2.60 0.08
CA VAL A 120 -2.60 -1.78 -0.98
C VAL A 120 -1.53 -1.22 -1.94
N ALA A 121 -0.35 -0.88 -1.46
CA ALA A 121 0.77 -0.54 -2.34
C ALA A 121 1.16 -1.72 -3.26
N ALA A 122 1.17 -2.95 -2.72
CA ALA A 122 1.42 -4.15 -3.51
C ALA A 122 0.31 -4.41 -4.56
N ILE A 123 -0.98 -4.14 -4.22
CA ILE A 123 -2.10 -4.20 -5.17
C ILE A 123 -1.88 -3.22 -6.31
N GLY A 124 -1.55 -1.96 -6.02
CA GLY A 124 -1.26 -0.94 -7.02
C GLY A 124 -0.09 -1.33 -7.92
N THR A 125 0.98 -1.88 -7.34
CA THR A 125 2.14 -2.40 -8.07
C THR A 125 1.76 -3.54 -9.01
N ALA A 126 0.97 -4.52 -8.53
CA ALA A 126 0.50 -5.64 -9.35
C ALA A 126 -0.33 -5.16 -10.55
N VAL A 127 -1.25 -4.22 -10.34
CA VAL A 127 -2.05 -3.61 -11.40
C VAL A 127 -1.16 -2.85 -12.39
N GLY A 128 -0.15 -2.13 -11.91
CA GLY A 128 0.85 -1.44 -12.72
C GLY A 128 1.61 -2.40 -13.65
N PHE A 129 1.92 -3.60 -13.20
CA PHE A 129 2.49 -4.68 -14.01
C PHE A 129 1.49 -5.37 -14.95
N GLY A 130 0.19 -5.02 -14.89
CA GLY A 130 -0.86 -5.70 -15.67
C GLY A 130 -1.35 -7.01 -15.05
N MET A 131 -0.98 -7.30 -13.81
CA MET A 131 -1.40 -8.50 -13.07
C MET A 131 -2.78 -8.30 -12.43
N TYR A 132 -3.79 -8.04 -13.25
CA TYR A 132 -5.14 -7.63 -12.80
C TYR A 132 -5.80 -8.66 -11.89
N THR A 133 -5.71 -9.95 -12.26
CA THR A 133 -6.29 -11.05 -11.46
C THR A 133 -5.71 -11.08 -10.05
N ILE A 134 -4.39 -10.91 -9.93
CA ILE A 134 -3.71 -10.89 -8.63
C ILE A 134 -4.17 -9.68 -7.82
N GLY A 135 -4.24 -8.49 -8.43
CA GLY A 135 -4.72 -7.28 -7.78
C GLY A 135 -6.15 -7.43 -7.23
N VAL A 136 -7.08 -7.94 -8.06
CA VAL A 136 -8.48 -8.14 -7.68
C VAL A 136 -8.62 -9.20 -6.57
N VAL A 137 -7.97 -10.35 -6.72
CA VAL A 137 -8.04 -11.44 -5.73
C VAL A 137 -7.45 -10.98 -4.40
N THR A 138 -6.30 -10.30 -4.42
CA THR A 138 -5.69 -9.75 -3.19
C THR A 138 -6.62 -8.74 -2.52
N THR A 139 -7.24 -7.85 -3.29
CA THR A 139 -8.24 -6.91 -2.76
C THR A 139 -9.40 -7.63 -2.08
N ALA A 140 -9.96 -8.66 -2.73
CA ALA A 140 -11.04 -9.46 -2.15
C ALA A 140 -10.60 -10.12 -0.83
N ILE A 141 -9.41 -10.72 -0.79
CA ILE A 141 -8.86 -11.34 0.43
C ILE A 141 -8.72 -10.32 1.56
N VAL A 142 -8.19 -9.13 1.26
CA VAL A 142 -8.00 -8.08 2.28
C VAL A 142 -9.32 -7.55 2.82
N VAL A 143 -10.28 -7.29 1.93
CA VAL A 143 -11.62 -6.82 2.32
C VAL A 143 -12.32 -7.88 3.18
N LEU A 144 -12.30 -9.14 2.76
CA LEU A 144 -12.85 -10.24 3.55
C LEU A 144 -12.16 -10.36 4.91
N ASN A 145 -10.84 -10.26 4.95
CA ASN A 145 -10.06 -10.30 6.18
C ASN A 145 -10.50 -9.20 7.15
N PHE A 146 -10.63 -7.97 6.69
CA PHE A 146 -11.07 -6.84 7.52
C PHE A 146 -12.51 -7.01 8.04
N PHE A 147 -13.40 -7.58 7.24
CA PHE A 147 -14.78 -7.84 7.67
C PHE A 147 -14.89 -9.02 8.64
N PHE A 148 -14.26 -10.16 8.32
CA PHE A 148 -14.42 -11.39 9.10
C PHE A 148 -13.66 -11.37 10.41
N LEU A 149 -12.42 -10.89 10.44
CA LEU A 149 -11.62 -10.87 11.67
C LEU A 149 -12.21 -9.94 12.72
N LYS A 150 -12.81 -8.83 12.30
CA LYS A 150 -13.55 -7.96 13.23
C LYS A 150 -14.71 -8.70 13.92
N ARG A 151 -15.33 -9.67 13.27
CA ARG A 151 -16.44 -10.44 13.83
C ARG A 151 -15.95 -11.54 14.78
N ILE A 152 -14.73 -12.03 14.59
CA ILE A 152 -14.11 -13.09 15.41
C ILE A 152 -13.39 -12.49 16.64
N GLU A 153 -12.98 -11.24 16.58
CA GLU A 153 -12.50 -10.47 17.73
C GLU A 153 -13.66 -9.67 18.36
N PRO A 154 -14.60 -10.30 19.09
CA PRO A 154 -15.53 -9.54 19.88
C PRO A 154 -14.72 -8.90 20.98
N ASP A 155 -14.79 -7.60 21.10
CA ASP A 155 -14.29 -6.73 22.16
C ASP A 155 -13.53 -7.42 23.32
N ARG A 156 -12.44 -8.14 23.02
CA ARG A 156 -11.43 -8.52 24.03
C ARG A 156 -10.98 -7.27 24.80
N TRP A 157 -11.27 -6.15 24.22
CA TRP A 157 -10.93 -4.82 24.65
C TRP A 157 -11.85 -4.26 25.73
N ALA A 158 -13.16 -4.53 25.63
CA ALA A 158 -14.12 -4.16 26.68
C ALA A 158 -14.03 -5.10 27.92
N ARG A 159 -13.52 -6.32 27.77
CA ARG A 159 -13.41 -7.30 28.87
C ARG A 159 -12.13 -7.15 29.70
N ASN A 160 -11.05 -6.63 29.14
CA ASN A 160 -9.87 -6.22 29.90
C ASN A 160 -9.94 -4.71 30.13
N GLY A 161 -11.03 -4.25 30.71
CA GLY A 161 -11.14 -2.94 31.30
C GLY A 161 -10.13 -2.76 32.43
N GLY A 162 -8.85 -2.75 32.06
CA GLY A 162 -7.82 -2.22 32.93
C GLY A 162 -8.17 -0.77 33.19
N ASN A 163 -8.83 -0.52 34.35
CA ASN A 163 -9.01 0.80 34.87
C ASN A 163 -7.68 1.54 34.80
N ALA A 164 -7.69 2.75 34.23
CA ALA A 164 -6.54 3.64 34.34
C ALA A 164 -6.08 3.78 35.81
N ALA A 165 -6.99 3.57 36.76
CA ALA A 165 -6.75 3.45 38.20
C ALA A 165 -5.79 2.29 38.53
N ASP A 166 -5.92 1.13 37.88
CA ASP A 166 -5.08 -0.05 38.18
C ASP A 166 -3.63 0.14 37.70
N TYR A 167 -3.46 0.85 36.60
CA TYR A 167 -2.12 1.23 36.13
C TYR A 167 -1.46 2.27 37.00
N LEU A 168 -2.20 3.26 37.47
CA LEU A 168 -1.69 4.31 38.37
C LEU A 168 -1.32 3.71 39.75
N ASP A 169 -2.05 2.70 40.24
CA ASP A 169 -1.74 2.00 41.46
C ASP A 169 -0.44 1.17 41.36
N HIS A 170 -0.11 0.62 40.18
CA HIS A 170 1.17 -0.06 39.92
C HIS A 170 2.35 0.91 39.82
N VAL A 171 2.16 2.05 39.13
CA VAL A 171 3.22 3.06 38.98
C VAL A 171 3.57 3.74 40.29
N ASP A 172 2.60 3.90 41.19
CA ASP A 172 2.82 4.52 42.53
C ASP A 172 3.51 3.56 43.51
N LYS A 173 3.29 2.25 43.34
CA LYS A 173 3.97 1.22 44.18
C LYS A 173 5.44 1.03 43.84
N ASP A 174 5.85 1.31 42.60
CA ASP A 174 7.24 1.22 42.16
C ASP A 174 8.06 2.50 42.44
N ARG A 175 7.45 3.53 43.04
CA ARG A 175 8.09 4.80 43.42
C ARG A 175 8.41 4.95 44.91
N VAL A 176 8.09 3.95 45.71
CA VAL A 176 8.41 3.86 47.13
C VAL A 176 9.54 2.85 47.31
#